data_88d0bf84e05b7d0ebf8a6a227c456f2b
#
_entry.id   88d0bf84e05b7d0ebf8a6a227c456f2b
#
_cell.length_a   1.000
_cell.length_b   1.000
_cell.length_c   1.000
_cell.angle_alpha   90.00
_cell.angle_beta   90.00
_cell.angle_gamma   90.00
#
_symmetry.space_group_name_H-M   'P 1'
#
loop_
_entity.id
_entity.type
_entity.pdbx_description
1 polymer ?
#
loop_
_entity_poly.entity_id
_entity_poly.type
_entity_poly.pdbx_seq_one_letter_code
_entity_poly.pdbx_strand_id
1 'polypeptide(L)' 'MKKMKKTTKGHLFNRMEKLGNKEFNHIGCEGEKDSFGDFLSSFVPRIGMKRKVKFTIETIENIKENGKDLK' A
#
# COMPACT_ATOMS: atom_id res chain seq x y z
N MET A 1 4.81 27.72 -5.93
CA MET A 1 5.08 26.42 -5.30
C MET A 1 4.94 25.31 -6.31
N LYS A 2 5.91 24.43 -6.33
CA LYS A 2 5.90 23.32 -7.27
C LYS A 2 4.99 22.20 -6.77
N LYS A 3 4.25 21.64 -7.69
CA LYS A 3 3.45 20.46 -7.39
C LYS A 3 4.24 19.23 -7.74
N MET A 4 4.20 18.26 -6.85
CA MET A 4 4.83 16.96 -7.10
C MET A 4 3.74 15.95 -7.40
N LYS A 5 3.94 15.19 -8.44
CA LYS A 5 3.02 14.11 -8.77
C LYS A 5 3.83 12.88 -9.09
N LYS A 6 3.64 11.84 -8.32
CA LYS A 6 4.32 10.58 -8.54
C LYS A 6 3.30 9.47 -8.53
N THR A 7 3.55 8.46 -9.32
CA THR A 7 2.67 7.33 -9.44
C THR A 7 3.46 6.05 -9.21
N THR A 8 2.87 5.12 -8.52
CA THR A 8 3.50 3.82 -8.33
C THR A 8 2.44 2.73 -8.48
N LYS A 9 2.90 1.52 -8.63
CA LYS A 9 2.03 0.36 -8.74
C LYS A 9 2.42 -0.63 -7.66
N GLY A 10 1.46 -1.43 -7.26
CA GLY A 10 1.73 -2.45 -6.28
C GLY A 10 0.53 -3.33 -6.09
N HIS A 11 0.57 -4.10 -5.03
CA HIS A 11 -0.50 -5.02 -4.71
C HIS A 11 -1.07 -4.67 -3.35
N LEU A 12 -2.38 -4.60 -3.30
CA LEU A 12 -3.10 -4.41 -2.05
C LEU A 12 -3.74 -5.75 -1.73
N PHE A 13 -3.56 -6.22 -0.52
CA PHE A 13 -4.04 -7.55 -0.17
C PHE A 13 -4.70 -7.56 1.19
N ASN A 14 -5.51 -8.57 1.40
CA ASN A 14 -6.16 -8.82 2.67
C ASN A 14 -5.89 -10.27 3.01
N ARG A 15 -5.12 -10.50 4.05
CA ARG A 15 -4.72 -11.85 4.45
C ARG A 15 -5.28 -12.18 5.82
N MET A 16 -5.45 -13.46 6.05
CA MET A 16 -5.83 -13.95 7.36
C MET A 16 -4.59 -14.09 8.21
N GLU A 17 -4.66 -13.56 9.42
CA GLU A 17 -3.56 -13.71 10.37
C GLU A 17 -4.09 -14.35 11.64
N LYS A 18 -3.27 -15.18 12.23
CA LYS A 18 -3.58 -15.81 13.49
C LYS A 18 -2.65 -15.33 14.57
N LEU A 19 -3.21 -15.01 15.71
CA LEU A 19 -2.42 -14.63 16.86
C LEU A 19 -3.01 -15.35 18.06
N GLY A 20 -2.36 -16.46 18.45
CA GLY A 20 -2.92 -17.31 19.48
C GLY A 20 -4.16 -17.99 18.96
N ASN A 21 -5.27 -17.80 19.65
CA ASN A 21 -6.56 -18.38 19.25
C ASN A 21 -7.41 -17.45 18.42
N LYS A 22 -6.89 -16.26 18.13
CA LYS A 22 -7.68 -15.28 17.40
C LYS A 22 -7.26 -15.21 15.95
N GLU A 23 -8.24 -15.02 15.10
CA GLU A 23 -8.02 -14.82 13.68
C GLU A 23 -8.54 -13.45 13.31
N PHE A 24 -7.78 -12.75 12.51
CA PHE A 24 -8.21 -11.45 12.03
C PHE A 24 -7.58 -11.20 10.67
N ASN A 25 -8.18 -10.29 9.93
CA ASN A 25 -7.66 -9.97 8.63
C ASN A 25 -6.58 -8.89 8.75
N HIS A 26 -5.63 -8.98 7.84
CA HIS A 26 -4.53 -8.04 7.77
C HIS A 26 -4.51 -7.43 6.38
N ILE A 27 -4.59 -6.12 6.33
CA ILE A 27 -4.56 -5.42 5.05
C ILE A 27 -3.18 -4.81 4.88
N GLY A 28 -2.56 -5.11 3.76
CA GLY A 28 -1.22 -4.62 3.49
C GLY A 28 -1.06 -4.19 2.06
N CYS A 29 0.06 -3.56 1.80
CA CYS A 29 0.37 -3.06 0.47
C CYS A 29 1.83 -3.32 0.16
N GLU A 30 2.08 -3.85 -1.03
CA GLU A 30 3.43 -4.11 -1.50
C GLU A 30 3.69 -3.30 -2.76
N GLY A 31 4.78 -2.55 -2.77
CA GLY A 31 5.18 -1.82 -3.95
C GLY A 31 5.82 -2.75 -4.98
N GLU A 32 5.68 -2.39 -6.23
CA GLU A 32 6.23 -3.20 -7.32
C GLU A 32 7.72 -2.99 -7.47
N LYS A 33 8.16 -1.75 -7.38
CA LYS A 33 9.59 -1.42 -7.51
C LYS A 33 10.22 -1.11 -6.18
N ASP A 34 9.58 -0.26 -5.41
CA ASP A 34 10.05 0.15 -4.11
C ASP A 34 8.97 -0.15 -3.10
N SER A 35 9.35 -0.17 -1.84
CA SER A 35 8.33 -0.35 -0.81
C SER A 35 7.39 0.84 -0.83
N PHE A 36 6.16 0.61 -0.39
CA PHE A 36 5.18 1.67 -0.34
C PHE A 36 5.63 2.78 0.62
N GLY A 37 6.29 2.38 1.71
CA GLY A 37 6.83 3.35 2.64
C GLY A 37 7.88 4.25 2.02
N ASP A 38 8.75 3.67 1.20
CA ASP A 38 9.76 4.47 0.50
C ASP A 38 9.12 5.45 -0.47
N PHE A 39 8.05 4.99 -1.13
CA PHE A 39 7.32 5.87 -2.03
C PHE A 39 6.75 7.06 -1.28
N LEU A 40 6.14 6.81 -0.14
CA LEU A 40 5.56 7.88 0.66
C LEU A 40 6.62 8.82 1.20
N SER A 41 7.74 8.28 1.66
CA SER A 41 8.78 9.11 2.26
C SER A 41 9.43 10.03 1.24
N SER A 42 9.34 9.70 -0.04
CA SER A 42 9.91 10.56 -1.07
C SER A 42 9.21 11.92 -1.14
N PHE A 43 8.00 12.03 -0.59
CA PHE A 43 7.29 13.30 -0.55
C PHE A 43 7.63 14.13 0.68
N VAL A 44 8.15 13.49 1.72
CA VAL A 44 8.51 14.17 2.97
C VAL A 44 9.87 13.65 3.45
N PRO A 45 10.94 13.94 2.71
CA PRO A 45 12.25 13.32 2.98
C PRO A 45 12.95 13.79 4.24
N ARG A 46 12.46 14.82 4.91
CA ARG A 46 13.11 15.33 6.11
C ARG A 46 12.19 15.18 7.32
N ILE A 47 12.81 14.93 8.45
CA ILE A 47 12.06 14.87 9.69
C ILE A 47 11.42 16.23 9.95
N GLY A 48 10.15 16.19 10.33
CA GLY A 48 9.42 17.42 10.61
C GLY A 48 8.61 17.95 9.44
N MET A 49 8.81 17.41 8.26
CA MET A 49 8.04 17.84 7.10
C MET A 49 6.63 17.31 7.18
N LYS A 50 5.70 18.12 6.72
CA LYS A 50 4.30 17.76 6.68
C LYS A 50 3.69 18.35 5.42
N ARG A 51 3.07 17.52 4.61
CA ARG A 51 2.50 18.01 3.36
C ARG A 51 1.08 17.50 3.23
N LYS A 52 0.23 18.34 2.69
CA LYS A 52 -1.12 17.93 2.36
C LYS A 52 -1.08 17.26 0.99
N VAL A 53 -1.52 16.03 0.92
CA VAL A 53 -1.45 15.25 -0.31
C VAL A 53 -2.82 14.67 -0.62
N LYS A 54 -2.97 14.24 -1.85
CA LYS A 54 -4.18 13.56 -2.30
C LYS A 54 -3.83 12.12 -2.62
N PHE A 55 -4.56 11.20 -2.04
CA PHE A 55 -4.36 9.78 -2.30
C PHE A 55 -5.43 9.29 -3.26
N THR A 56 -5.01 8.56 -4.27
CA THR A 56 -5.92 7.96 -5.22
C THR A 56 -5.50 6.52 -5.44
N ILE A 57 -6.47 5.62 -5.40
CA ILE A 57 -6.20 4.21 -5.62
C ILE A 57 -7.12 3.72 -6.72
N GLU A 58 -6.54 3.03 -7.67
CA GLU A 58 -7.28 2.55 -8.83
C GLU A 58 -6.99 1.07 -8.98
N THR A 59 -8.05 0.27 -9.08
CA THR A 59 -7.88 -1.15 -9.29
C THR A 59 -7.54 -1.42 -10.74
N ILE A 60 -6.41 -2.08 -10.95
CA ILE A 60 -5.97 -2.41 -12.31
C ILE A 60 -6.34 -3.83 -12.65
N GLU A 61 -6.17 -4.73 -11.68
CA GLU A 61 -6.29 -6.15 -11.94
C GLU A 61 -6.68 -6.86 -10.66
N ASN A 62 -7.55 -7.85 -10.76
CA ASN A 62 -7.90 -8.66 -9.60
C ASN A 62 -7.07 -9.92 -9.61
N ILE A 63 -6.37 -10.17 -8.51
CA ILE A 63 -5.46 -11.30 -8.40
C ILE A 63 -5.85 -12.11 -7.19
N LYS A 64 -5.78 -13.43 -7.33
CA LYS A 64 -6.05 -14.32 -6.21
C LYS A 64 -4.80 -14.52 -5.38
N GLU A 65 -4.93 -14.30 -4.10
CA GLU A 65 -3.82 -14.51 -3.19
C GLU A 65 -3.69 -16.00 -2.93
N ASN A 66 -2.46 -16.52 -3.08
CA ASN A 66 -2.15 -17.92 -2.85
C ASN A 66 -3.00 -18.88 -3.69
N GLY A 67 -3.50 -18.41 -4.81
CA GLY A 67 -4.25 -19.26 -5.72
C GLY A 67 -5.63 -19.67 -5.24
N LYS A 68 -6.10 -19.11 -4.14
CA LYS A 68 -7.42 -19.43 -3.62
C LYS A 68 -8.44 -18.42 -4.10
N ASP A 69 -9.65 -18.89 -4.29
CA ASP A 69 -10.75 -18.02 -4.61
C ASP A 69 -11.16 -17.24 -3.39
N LEU A 70 -11.12 -15.96 -3.51
CA LEU A 70 -11.57 -15.06 -2.45
C LEU A 70 -12.91 -14.48 -2.88
N LYS A 71 -13.87 -14.58 -2.03
CA LYS A 71 -15.20 -14.08 -2.33
C LYS A 71 -15.49 -12.78 -1.67
#